data_708d9448091ccb788f4bab2ad45de6b8
#
_entry.id   708d9448091ccb788f4bab2ad45de6b8
#
_cell.length_a   1.000
_cell.length_b   1.000
_cell.length_c   1.000
_cell.angle_alpha   90.00
_cell.angle_beta   90.00
_cell.angle_gamma   90.00
#
_symmetry.space_group_name_H-M   'P 1'
#
loop_
_entity.id
_entity.type
_entity.pdbx_description
1 polymer ?
#
loop_
_entity_poly.entity_id
_entity_poly.type
_entity_poly.pdbx_seq_one_letter_code
_entity_poly.pdbx_strand_id
1 'polypeptide(L)'
;KPSIRMSAMMNLPVTYIFTHDSVRVGEDGPTHEPVEQLGALRSIPNLSVYRPADYKELMGSWTNILREGKPSALILPRGHNNTMKYTNPNKVARGGYVISEVRTRLDLVIIATGSEVELAVNIKEELLKNYIEARVVSMPNMNLFLKQDKDYQEQVLPTGYRRMVIELSNDANWYR
;
A
#
# COMPACT_ATOMS: atom_id res chain seq x y z
N LYS A 1 14.89 11.27 -10.31
CA LYS A 1 13.56 11.94 -10.14
C LYS A 1 13.13 12.72 -11.39
N PRO A 2 13.96 13.53 -12.09
CA PRO A 2 13.50 14.29 -13.26
C PRO A 2 12.87 13.41 -14.36
N SER A 3 13.51 12.31 -14.75
CA SER A 3 12.99 11.39 -15.79
C SER A 3 11.63 10.78 -15.43
N ILE A 4 11.42 10.41 -14.17
CA ILE A 4 10.14 9.88 -13.67
C ILE A 4 9.05 10.97 -13.79
N ARG A 5 9.38 12.20 -13.38
CA ARG A 5 8.45 13.33 -13.52
C ARG A 5 8.12 13.61 -14.98
N MET A 6 9.11 13.59 -15.88
CA MET A 6 8.89 13.80 -17.30
C MET A 6 7.98 12.74 -17.91
N SER A 7 8.21 11.45 -17.61
CA SER A 7 7.31 10.39 -18.10
C SER A 7 5.89 10.54 -17.57
N ALA A 8 5.74 10.98 -16.31
CA ALA A 8 4.43 11.24 -15.70
C ALA A 8 3.71 12.44 -16.36
N MET A 9 4.44 13.53 -16.64
CA MET A 9 3.90 14.70 -17.36
C MET A 9 3.49 14.37 -18.80
N MET A 10 4.27 13.54 -19.47
CA MET A 10 4.02 13.10 -20.86
C MET A 10 3.03 11.92 -20.93
N ASN A 11 2.57 11.41 -19.78
CA ASN A 11 1.69 10.23 -19.67
C ASN A 11 2.22 9.00 -20.44
N LEU A 12 3.54 8.76 -20.38
CA LEU A 12 4.16 7.64 -21.07
C LEU A 12 3.94 6.33 -20.31
N PRO A 13 3.70 5.20 -21.00
CA PRO A 13 3.47 3.89 -20.39
C PRO A 13 4.79 3.26 -19.90
N VAL A 14 5.51 3.94 -19.03
CA VAL A 14 6.77 3.49 -18.45
C VAL A 14 6.52 2.92 -17.06
N THR A 15 7.03 1.72 -16.79
CA THR A 15 7.00 1.12 -15.47
C THR A 15 8.39 1.14 -14.85
N TYR A 16 8.52 1.82 -13.72
CA TYR A 16 9.73 1.83 -12.91
C TYR A 16 9.62 0.77 -11.83
N ILE A 17 10.58 -0.15 -11.78
CA ILE A 17 10.64 -1.18 -10.74
C ILE A 17 11.77 -0.83 -9.79
N PHE A 18 11.43 -0.62 -8.51
CA PHE A 18 12.38 -0.36 -7.44
C PHE A 18 12.29 -1.48 -6.41
N THR A 19 13.42 -2.06 -6.08
CA THR A 19 13.57 -3.01 -4.97
C THR A 19 14.23 -2.32 -3.78
N HIS A 20 14.29 -3.01 -2.62
CA HIS A 20 14.90 -2.47 -1.40
C HIS A 20 14.14 -1.24 -0.87
N ASP A 21 12.86 -1.43 -0.62
CA ASP A 21 11.84 -0.37 -0.46
C ASP A 21 11.84 0.38 0.88
N SER A 22 12.58 -0.09 1.88
CA SER A 22 12.43 0.42 3.26
C SER A 22 13.64 0.10 4.14
N VAL A 23 13.57 0.46 5.41
CA VAL A 23 14.57 0.10 6.45
C VAL A 23 14.77 -1.42 6.61
N ARG A 24 13.92 -2.26 5.99
CA ARG A 24 14.13 -3.71 5.89
C ARG A 24 15.30 -4.12 4.98
N VAL A 25 15.96 -3.17 4.35
CA VAL A 25 17.29 -3.38 3.73
C VAL A 25 18.27 -3.92 4.76
N GLY A 26 18.23 -3.40 5.99
CA GLY A 26 18.90 -3.94 7.16
C GLY A 26 20.40 -3.63 7.21
N GLU A 27 21.23 -4.63 7.02
CA GLU A 27 22.69 -4.56 7.24
C GLU A 27 23.46 -3.54 6.41
N ASP A 28 22.90 -3.10 5.27
CA ASP A 28 23.52 -2.04 4.44
C ASP A 28 23.45 -0.65 5.10
N GLY A 29 22.60 -0.51 6.12
CA GLY A 29 22.51 0.66 6.98
C GLY A 29 21.82 1.87 6.35
N PRO A 30 21.78 3.00 7.08
CA PRO A 30 20.91 4.14 6.78
C PRO A 30 21.22 4.85 5.46
N THR A 31 22.40 4.64 4.88
CA THR A 31 22.72 5.23 3.56
C THR A 31 22.00 4.54 2.41
N HIS A 32 21.48 3.32 2.62
CA HIS A 32 20.78 2.52 1.62
C HIS A 32 19.29 2.30 1.95
N GLU A 33 18.86 2.66 3.13
CA GLU A 33 17.49 2.49 3.62
C GLU A 33 16.59 3.66 3.16
N PRO A 34 15.65 3.44 2.21
CA PRO A 34 14.75 4.51 1.78
C PRO A 34 13.76 4.86 2.90
N VAL A 35 13.53 6.16 3.11
CA VAL A 35 12.60 6.70 4.10
C VAL A 35 11.57 7.62 3.45
N GLU A 36 12.02 8.66 2.70
CA GLU A 36 11.16 9.66 2.08
C GLU A 36 10.77 9.33 0.63
N GLN A 37 11.33 8.28 0.04
CA GLN A 37 11.20 7.98 -1.39
C GLN A 37 9.77 7.66 -1.79
N LEU A 38 9.00 6.93 -0.95
CA LEU A 38 7.60 6.61 -1.22
C LEU A 38 6.75 7.87 -1.28
N GLY A 39 6.85 8.74 -0.28
CA GLY A 39 6.13 10.01 -0.25
C GLY A 39 6.47 10.90 -1.44
N ALA A 40 7.76 10.97 -1.81
CA ALA A 40 8.23 11.72 -2.96
C ALA A 40 7.68 11.17 -4.30
N LEU A 41 7.56 9.85 -4.46
CA LEU A 41 6.97 9.23 -5.65
C LEU A 41 5.46 9.47 -5.71
N ARG A 42 4.74 9.26 -4.61
CA ARG A 42 3.28 9.49 -4.52
C ARG A 42 2.89 10.95 -4.75
N SER A 43 3.80 11.89 -4.52
CA SER A 43 3.60 13.32 -4.76
C SER A 43 3.78 13.73 -6.22
N ILE A 44 4.25 12.84 -7.11
CA ILE A 44 4.37 13.13 -8.55
C ILE A 44 2.99 12.96 -9.20
N PRO A 45 2.38 14.03 -9.76
CA PRO A 45 1.10 13.92 -10.47
C PRO A 45 1.18 12.91 -11.62
N ASN A 46 0.09 12.17 -11.82
CA ASN A 46 -0.06 11.13 -12.86
C ASN A 46 0.85 9.88 -12.69
N LEU A 47 1.72 9.82 -11.70
CA LEU A 47 2.46 8.60 -11.40
C LEU A 47 1.62 7.67 -10.52
N SER A 48 1.42 6.44 -10.97
CA SER A 48 0.74 5.40 -10.20
C SER A 48 1.76 4.61 -9.39
N VAL A 49 1.68 4.67 -8.05
CA VAL A 49 2.67 4.03 -7.17
C VAL A 49 2.05 2.81 -6.50
N TYR A 50 2.60 1.63 -6.82
CA TYR A 50 2.18 0.33 -6.27
C TYR A 50 3.22 -0.18 -5.29
N ARG A 51 2.78 -0.60 -4.11
CA ARG A 51 3.58 -1.29 -3.10
C ARG A 51 2.83 -2.53 -2.61
N PRO A 52 2.94 -3.66 -3.36
CA PRO A 52 2.21 -4.88 -3.06
C PRO A 52 2.74 -5.59 -1.81
N ALA A 53 1.84 -6.22 -1.07
CA ALA A 53 2.14 -6.93 0.17
C ALA A 53 2.78 -8.31 -0.07
N ASP A 54 2.33 -9.01 -1.09
CA ASP A 54 2.80 -10.36 -1.45
C ASP A 54 2.72 -10.59 -2.97
N TYR A 55 2.99 -11.84 -3.40
CA TYR A 55 2.99 -12.16 -4.82
C TYR A 55 1.59 -12.01 -5.47
N LYS A 56 0.50 -12.25 -4.74
CA LYS A 56 -0.87 -12.08 -5.29
C LYS A 56 -1.15 -10.61 -5.59
N GLU A 57 -0.80 -9.73 -4.67
CA GLU A 57 -0.92 -8.28 -4.92
C GLU A 57 0.07 -7.82 -5.99
N LEU A 58 1.27 -8.42 -6.07
CA LEU A 58 2.22 -8.15 -7.15
C LEU A 58 1.61 -8.49 -8.51
N MET A 59 1.01 -9.68 -8.66
CA MET A 59 0.32 -10.08 -9.88
C MET A 59 -0.83 -9.13 -10.24
N GLY A 60 -1.64 -8.73 -9.24
CA GLY A 60 -2.71 -7.76 -9.41
C GLY A 60 -2.21 -6.38 -9.83
N SER A 61 -1.12 -5.91 -9.19
CA SER A 61 -0.47 -4.64 -9.52
C SER A 61 0.05 -4.64 -10.96
N TRP A 62 0.78 -5.71 -11.33
CA TRP A 62 1.32 -5.86 -12.68
C TRP A 62 0.23 -5.88 -13.76
N THR A 63 -0.82 -6.69 -13.53
CA THR A 63 -1.98 -6.75 -14.42
C THR A 63 -2.62 -5.37 -14.61
N ASN A 64 -2.76 -4.62 -13.51
CA ASN A 64 -3.37 -3.29 -13.55
C ASN A 64 -2.48 -2.26 -14.28
N ILE A 65 -1.16 -2.29 -14.03
CA ILE A 65 -0.17 -1.45 -14.72
C ILE A 65 -0.24 -1.65 -16.23
N LEU A 66 -0.22 -2.90 -16.68
CA LEU A 66 -0.28 -3.22 -18.12
C LEU A 66 -1.60 -2.81 -18.75
N ARG A 67 -2.72 -3.03 -18.05
CA ARG A 67 -4.05 -2.68 -18.54
C ARG A 67 -4.25 -1.17 -18.66
N GLU A 68 -3.76 -0.39 -17.69
CA GLU A 68 -3.93 1.05 -17.69
C GLU A 68 -2.98 1.77 -18.66
N GLY A 69 -1.80 1.21 -18.95
CA GLY A 69 -0.81 1.80 -19.82
C GLY A 69 -0.36 3.20 -19.41
N LYS A 70 -0.24 3.44 -18.07
CA LYS A 70 0.13 4.72 -17.50
C LYS A 70 1.50 4.66 -16.81
N PRO A 71 2.17 5.82 -16.62
CA PRO A 71 3.42 5.87 -15.87
C PRO A 71 3.22 5.32 -14.47
N SER A 72 4.00 4.31 -14.11
CA SER A 72 3.84 3.56 -12.87
C SER A 72 5.17 3.30 -12.19
N ALA A 73 5.17 3.26 -10.86
CA ALA A 73 6.27 2.79 -10.03
C ALA A 73 5.80 1.56 -9.24
N LEU A 74 6.55 0.48 -9.33
CA LEU A 74 6.33 -0.76 -8.60
C LEU A 74 7.45 -0.91 -7.57
N ILE A 75 7.08 -0.86 -6.30
CA ILE A 75 8.00 -0.80 -5.17
C ILE A 75 7.98 -2.14 -4.45
N LEU A 76 9.13 -2.78 -4.36
CA LEU A 76 9.27 -4.14 -3.87
C LEU A 76 10.27 -4.21 -2.70
N PRO A 77 10.08 -5.12 -1.74
CA PRO A 77 11.03 -5.32 -0.65
C PRO A 77 12.33 -5.98 -1.14
N ARG A 78 13.39 -5.90 -0.33
CA ARG A 78 14.62 -6.68 -0.52
C ARG A 78 14.37 -8.18 -0.35
N GLY A 79 13.65 -8.51 0.70
CA GLY A 79 13.43 -9.89 1.12
C GLY A 79 12.15 -10.51 0.56
N HIS A 80 11.92 -11.74 0.97
CA HIS A 80 10.71 -12.47 0.65
C HIS A 80 9.59 -12.09 1.61
N ASN A 81 8.38 -11.87 1.09
CA ASN A 81 7.16 -11.73 1.87
C ASN A 81 6.33 -13.01 1.75
N ASN A 82 5.79 -13.46 2.87
CA ASN A 82 4.89 -14.61 2.89
C ASN A 82 3.62 -14.31 2.10
N THR A 83 3.13 -15.32 1.38
CA THR A 83 1.83 -15.22 0.72
C THR A 83 0.72 -15.31 1.76
N MET A 84 -0.07 -14.27 1.86
CA MET A 84 -1.17 -14.22 2.82
C MET A 84 -2.44 -14.84 2.25
N LYS A 85 -3.23 -15.48 3.13
CA LYS A 85 -4.48 -16.13 2.74
C LYS A 85 -5.50 -15.16 2.13
N TYR A 86 -5.56 -13.95 2.64
CA TYR A 86 -6.64 -12.99 2.40
C TYR A 86 -6.34 -11.92 1.35
N THR A 87 -5.11 -11.86 0.83
CA THR A 87 -4.77 -10.97 -0.29
C THR A 87 -5.43 -11.45 -1.58
N ASN A 88 -5.84 -10.49 -2.40
CA ASN A 88 -6.61 -10.78 -3.61
C ASN A 88 -6.12 -9.92 -4.79
N PRO A 89 -5.58 -10.54 -5.85
CA PRO A 89 -5.04 -9.81 -7.00
C PRO A 89 -6.09 -8.96 -7.72
N ASN A 90 -7.36 -9.41 -7.76
CA ASN A 90 -8.43 -8.68 -8.44
C ASN A 90 -8.85 -7.41 -7.70
N LYS A 91 -8.66 -7.36 -6.37
CA LYS A 91 -9.00 -6.18 -5.57
C LYS A 91 -7.95 -5.07 -5.63
N VAL A 92 -6.73 -5.36 -6.08
CA VAL A 92 -5.67 -4.37 -6.28
C VAL A 92 -6.10 -3.25 -7.23
N ALA A 93 -6.96 -3.55 -8.20
CA ALA A 93 -7.51 -2.57 -9.13
C ALA A 93 -8.32 -1.45 -8.45
N ARG A 94 -8.74 -1.63 -7.20
CA ARG A 94 -9.42 -0.61 -6.38
C ARG A 94 -8.44 0.25 -5.56
N GLY A 95 -7.16 -0.08 -5.55
CA GLY A 95 -6.09 0.67 -4.86
C GLY A 95 -5.95 0.35 -3.38
N GLY A 96 -7.04 0.06 -2.67
CA GLY A 96 -7.09 -0.36 -1.28
C GLY A 96 -8.33 -1.19 -1.02
N TYR A 97 -8.26 -2.17 -0.12
CA TYR A 97 -9.38 -3.05 0.19
C TYR A 97 -9.22 -3.74 1.55
N VAL A 98 -10.34 -4.14 2.13
CA VAL A 98 -10.37 -4.89 3.40
C VAL A 98 -9.86 -6.32 3.17
N ILE A 99 -8.83 -6.72 3.92
CA ILE A 99 -8.27 -8.07 3.91
C ILE A 99 -8.69 -8.88 5.14
N SER A 100 -9.00 -8.21 6.25
CA SER A 100 -9.47 -8.87 7.47
C SER A 100 -10.50 -8.01 8.18
N GLU A 101 -11.73 -8.53 8.27
CA GLU A 101 -12.88 -7.84 8.87
C GLU A 101 -12.98 -8.14 10.38
N VAL A 102 -13.73 -7.31 11.09
CA VAL A 102 -14.13 -7.53 12.49
C VAL A 102 -15.24 -8.59 12.59
N ARG A 103 -15.45 -9.14 13.78
CA ARG A 103 -16.48 -10.14 14.04
C ARG A 103 -17.78 -9.52 14.55
N THR A 104 -17.68 -8.55 15.45
CA THR A 104 -18.85 -7.96 16.14
C THR A 104 -18.90 -6.45 16.04
N ARG A 105 -17.83 -5.74 16.38
CA ARG A 105 -17.80 -4.27 16.37
C ARG A 105 -16.45 -3.76 15.86
N LEU A 106 -16.47 -2.61 15.23
CA LEU A 106 -15.26 -1.96 14.75
C LEU A 106 -14.75 -0.96 15.81
N ASP A 107 -13.56 -1.20 16.36
CA ASP A 107 -12.89 -0.30 17.31
C ASP A 107 -11.78 0.50 16.62
N LEU A 108 -11.09 -0.11 15.63
CA LEU A 108 -9.92 0.45 14.96
C LEU A 108 -9.83 -0.02 13.52
N VAL A 109 -9.39 0.85 12.62
CA VAL A 109 -8.97 0.49 11.25
C VAL A 109 -7.45 0.57 11.17
N ILE A 110 -6.80 -0.54 10.85
CA ILE A 110 -5.36 -0.62 10.59
C ILE A 110 -5.16 -0.62 9.08
N ILE A 111 -4.42 0.35 8.57
CA ILE A 111 -4.09 0.48 7.15
C ILE A 111 -2.62 0.16 6.98
N ALA A 112 -2.29 -0.74 6.08
CA ALA A 112 -0.91 -1.09 5.82
C ALA A 112 -0.65 -1.27 4.32
N THR A 113 0.60 -1.21 3.92
CA THR A 113 1.03 -1.39 2.54
C THR A 113 2.34 -2.17 2.49
N GLY A 114 2.55 -2.90 1.40
CA GLY A 114 3.77 -3.67 1.22
C GLY A 114 3.98 -4.72 2.32
N SER A 115 5.22 -4.88 2.73
CA SER A 115 5.62 -5.86 3.73
C SER A 115 4.98 -5.68 5.12
N GLU A 116 4.43 -4.51 5.42
CA GLU A 116 3.82 -4.22 6.72
C GLU A 116 2.38 -4.74 6.84
N VAL A 117 1.78 -5.23 5.75
CA VAL A 117 0.43 -5.80 5.77
C VAL A 117 0.37 -7.07 6.64
N GLU A 118 1.39 -7.93 6.58
CA GLU A 118 1.48 -9.11 7.45
C GLU A 118 1.56 -8.71 8.93
N LEU A 119 2.37 -7.69 9.25
CA LEU A 119 2.45 -7.13 10.60
C LEU A 119 1.10 -6.60 11.09
N ALA A 120 0.35 -5.90 10.22
CA ALA A 120 -0.98 -5.38 10.54
C ALA A 120 -1.97 -6.51 10.90
N VAL A 121 -1.92 -7.65 10.20
CA VAL A 121 -2.74 -8.84 10.52
C VAL A 121 -2.35 -9.42 11.87
N ASN A 122 -1.06 -9.54 12.15
CA ASN A 122 -0.57 -10.06 13.43
C ASN A 122 -0.96 -9.13 14.60
N ILE A 123 -0.85 -7.81 14.41
CA ILE A 123 -1.30 -6.82 15.42
C ILE A 123 -2.81 -6.96 15.69
N LYS A 124 -3.62 -7.14 14.66
CA LYS A 124 -5.06 -7.39 14.85
C LYS A 124 -5.31 -8.59 15.76
N GLU A 125 -4.59 -9.69 15.58
CA GLU A 125 -4.74 -10.89 16.39
C GLU A 125 -4.35 -10.64 17.86
N GLU A 126 -3.29 -9.86 18.11
CA GLU A 126 -2.88 -9.47 19.45
C GLU A 126 -3.91 -8.52 20.11
N LEU A 127 -4.44 -7.55 19.37
CA LEU A 127 -5.48 -6.64 19.86
C LEU A 127 -6.74 -7.39 20.26
N LEU A 128 -7.11 -8.42 19.51
CA LEU A 128 -8.29 -9.24 19.81
C LEU A 128 -8.20 -9.94 21.17
N LYS A 129 -7.00 -10.32 21.62
CA LYS A 129 -6.77 -10.90 22.98
C LYS A 129 -7.11 -9.90 24.09
N ASN A 130 -7.09 -8.60 23.77
CA ASN A 130 -7.47 -7.50 24.66
C ASN A 130 -8.86 -6.95 24.36
N TYR A 131 -9.72 -7.72 23.67
CA TYR A 131 -11.10 -7.35 23.31
C TYR A 131 -11.21 -6.12 22.43
N ILE A 132 -10.16 -5.79 21.65
CA ILE A 132 -10.15 -4.72 20.66
C ILE A 132 -10.26 -5.35 19.28
N GLU A 133 -11.37 -5.05 18.58
CA GLU A 133 -11.58 -5.56 17.23
C GLU A 133 -11.13 -4.55 16.18
N ALA A 134 -10.14 -4.95 15.38
CA ALA A 134 -9.59 -4.13 14.32
C ALA A 134 -9.93 -4.71 12.92
N ARG A 135 -10.27 -3.82 12.00
CA ARG A 135 -10.31 -4.11 10.57
C ARG A 135 -8.90 -3.89 10.01
N VAL A 136 -8.42 -4.77 9.13
CA VAL A 136 -7.16 -4.57 8.40
C VAL A 136 -7.45 -4.28 6.93
N VAL A 137 -6.87 -3.19 6.45
CA VAL A 137 -6.93 -2.74 5.06
C VAL A 137 -5.55 -2.83 4.43
N SER A 138 -5.43 -3.54 3.32
CA SER A 138 -4.27 -3.45 2.45
C SER A 138 -4.44 -2.29 1.48
N MET A 139 -3.41 -1.46 1.34
CA MET A 139 -3.41 -0.26 0.50
C MET A 139 -2.28 -0.31 -0.55
N PRO A 140 -2.31 -1.25 -1.50
CA PRO A 140 -1.25 -1.38 -2.50
C PRO A 140 -1.07 -0.14 -3.38
N ASN A 141 -2.10 0.70 -3.57
CA ASN A 141 -2.01 1.96 -4.31
C ASN A 141 -2.95 3.03 -3.76
N MET A 142 -2.42 3.91 -2.91
CA MET A 142 -3.17 4.99 -2.26
C MET A 142 -3.82 5.94 -3.28
N ASN A 143 -3.08 6.36 -4.30
CA ASN A 143 -3.60 7.33 -5.28
C ASN A 143 -4.79 6.77 -6.09
N LEU A 144 -4.78 5.48 -6.36
CA LEU A 144 -5.87 4.79 -7.02
C LEU A 144 -7.09 4.63 -6.10
N PHE A 145 -6.87 4.34 -4.82
CA PHE A 145 -7.93 4.28 -3.82
C PHE A 145 -8.64 5.63 -3.64
N LEU A 146 -7.91 6.72 -3.59
CA LEU A 146 -8.47 8.07 -3.46
C LEU A 146 -9.30 8.52 -4.68
N LYS A 147 -9.14 7.85 -5.82
CA LYS A 147 -9.95 8.08 -7.03
C LYS A 147 -11.23 7.25 -7.08
N GLN A 148 -11.42 6.32 -6.16
CA GLN A 148 -12.66 5.55 -6.07
C GLN A 148 -13.84 6.45 -5.66
N ASP A 149 -15.07 5.97 -5.90
CA ASP A 149 -16.27 6.63 -5.42
C ASP A 149 -16.28 6.71 -3.87
N LYS A 150 -17.02 7.69 -3.36
CA LYS A 150 -17.07 7.93 -1.92
C LYS A 150 -17.68 6.78 -1.14
N ASP A 151 -18.63 6.08 -1.72
CA ASP A 151 -19.28 4.93 -1.08
C ASP A 151 -18.28 3.80 -0.87
N TYR A 152 -17.45 3.51 -1.86
CA TYR A 152 -16.38 2.53 -1.71
C TYR A 152 -15.32 2.96 -0.70
N GLN A 153 -14.90 4.24 -0.73
CA GLN A 153 -13.94 4.75 0.25
C GLN A 153 -14.50 4.60 1.68
N GLU A 154 -15.77 4.95 1.89
CA GLU A 154 -16.45 4.82 3.17
C GLU A 154 -16.66 3.36 3.60
N GLN A 155 -16.94 2.47 2.66
CA GLN A 155 -17.03 1.03 2.93
C GLN A 155 -15.70 0.47 3.44
N VAL A 156 -14.57 0.90 2.87
CA VAL A 156 -13.23 0.41 3.24
C VAL A 156 -12.70 1.12 4.49
N LEU A 157 -12.82 2.45 4.53
CA LEU A 157 -12.33 3.35 5.58
C LEU A 157 -13.48 4.18 6.16
N PRO A 158 -14.35 3.59 6.98
CA PRO A 158 -15.52 4.30 7.51
C PRO A 158 -15.12 5.49 8.37
N THR A 159 -15.90 6.58 8.25
CA THR A 159 -15.75 7.78 9.08
C THR A 159 -16.13 7.51 10.53
N GLY A 160 -15.58 8.31 11.44
CA GLY A 160 -15.87 8.21 12.88
C GLY A 160 -15.08 7.15 13.63
N TYR A 161 -14.29 6.34 12.96
CA TYR A 161 -13.42 5.34 13.61
C TYR A 161 -11.97 5.80 13.65
N ARG A 162 -11.23 5.34 14.68
CA ARG A 162 -9.79 5.55 14.77
C ARG A 162 -9.09 4.83 13.64
N ARG A 163 -8.07 5.47 13.07
CA ARG A 163 -7.25 4.89 12.00
C ARG A 163 -5.79 4.87 12.42
N MET A 164 -5.12 3.76 12.17
CA MET A 164 -3.69 3.60 12.35
C MET A 164 -3.06 3.17 11.04
N VAL A 165 -1.97 3.83 10.65
CA VAL A 165 -1.20 3.48 9.45
C VAL A 165 0.09 2.81 9.87
N ILE A 166 0.46 1.74 9.16
CA ILE A 166 1.72 1.03 9.32
C ILE A 166 2.42 1.00 7.96
N GLU A 167 3.46 1.79 7.84
CA GLU A 167 4.31 1.84 6.66
C GLU A 167 5.72 2.28 7.08
N LEU A 168 6.75 1.56 6.63
CA LEU A 168 8.15 1.87 6.88
C LEU A 168 8.63 3.00 5.96
N SER A 169 8.00 4.16 6.08
CA SER A 169 8.37 5.39 5.35
C SER A 169 7.93 6.63 6.12
N ASN A 170 8.50 7.77 5.77
CA ASN A 170 8.02 9.08 6.19
C ASN A 170 7.18 9.69 5.05
N ASP A 171 5.88 9.44 5.06
CA ASP A 171 4.96 9.88 4.00
C ASP A 171 3.79 10.69 4.56
N ALA A 172 3.85 12.02 4.35
CA ALA A 172 2.78 12.94 4.75
C ALA A 172 1.46 12.76 3.96
N ASN A 173 1.47 11.99 2.86
CA ASN A 173 0.24 11.71 2.11
C ASN A 173 -0.80 10.92 2.91
N TRP A 174 -0.39 10.25 4.00
CA TRP A 174 -1.31 9.54 4.90
C TRP A 174 -2.23 10.46 5.73
N TYR A 175 -1.96 11.76 5.81
CA TYR A 175 -2.79 12.73 6.53
C TYR A 175 -3.90 13.37 5.67
N ARG A 176 -4.16 12.85 4.48
CA ARG A 176 -5.19 13.33 3.55
C ARG A 176 -6.58 12.81 3.86
#